data_3494825d101b6cdf228a25c8bc9a6389
#
_entry.id   3494825d101b6cdf228a25c8bc9a6389
#
_cell.length_a   1.000
_cell.length_b   1.000
_cell.length_c   1.000
_cell.angle_alpha   90.00
_cell.angle_beta   90.00
_cell.angle_gamma   90.00
#
_symmetry.space_group_name_H-M   'P 1'
#
loop_
_entity.id
_entity.type
_entity.pdbx_description
1 polymer ?
#
loop_
_entity_poly.entity_id
_entity_poly.type
_entity_poly.pdbx_seq_one_letter_code
_entity_poly.pdbx_strand_id
1 'polypeptide(L)'
;MELHAIAEKMKEAQGNFAVAMTRAERQSFLNSISQDHRAYYTMLGTVDAESSECSRPSDRECIHSSIRNSVGFVTLSRMVFGVMEAWMVGEMQAAAADRLAHGDERGSMQWNCVLANVLSQQGRYADALVLREHALQCIQRLLPEDHPDIGDDNRQR
;
A
#
# COMPACT_ATOMS: atom_id res chain seq x y z
N MET A 1 13.74 21.52 12.11
CA MET A 1 14.75 21.07 11.11
C MET A 1 14.94 19.55 11.10
N GLU A 2 14.86 18.88 12.23
CA GLU A 2 15.14 17.43 12.35
C GLU A 2 14.08 16.50 11.71
N LEU A 3 12.78 16.81 11.85
CA LEU A 3 11.70 15.96 11.30
C LEU A 3 11.74 15.85 9.78
N HIS A 4 12.08 16.93 9.08
CA HIS A 4 12.22 16.91 7.63
C HIS A 4 13.41 16.06 7.18
N ALA A 5 14.53 16.15 7.87
CA ALA A 5 15.72 15.35 7.61
C ALA A 5 15.49 13.86 7.87
N ILE A 6 14.70 13.51 8.89
CA ILE A 6 14.30 12.14 9.18
C ILE A 6 13.37 11.62 8.07
N ALA A 7 12.38 12.40 7.65
CA ALA A 7 11.48 12.03 6.56
C ALA A 7 12.21 11.79 5.23
N GLU A 8 13.20 12.61 4.90
CA GLU A 8 14.03 12.42 3.70
C GLU A 8 14.88 11.14 3.78
N LYS A 9 15.52 10.88 4.94
CA LYS A 9 16.24 9.62 5.16
C LYS A 9 15.34 8.38 5.08
N MET A 10 14.09 8.48 5.55
CA MET A 10 13.12 7.38 5.43
C MET A 10 12.72 7.14 3.99
N LYS A 11 12.55 8.19 3.17
CA LYS A 11 12.30 8.05 1.72
C LYS A 11 13.49 7.40 1.01
N GLU A 12 14.71 7.78 1.36
CA GLU A 12 15.92 7.16 0.83
C GLU A 12 16.01 5.68 1.23
N ALA A 13 15.72 5.35 2.50
CA ALA A 13 15.67 3.98 2.99
C ALA A 13 14.58 3.17 2.27
N GLN A 14 13.41 3.76 2.01
CA GLN A 14 12.33 3.15 1.23
C GLN A 14 12.79 2.83 -0.20
N GLY A 15 13.48 3.75 -0.86
CA GLY A 15 14.07 3.52 -2.18
C GLY A 15 15.05 2.35 -2.17
N ASN A 16 15.94 2.30 -1.17
CA ASN A 16 16.90 1.21 -1.00
C ASN A 16 16.22 -0.13 -0.69
N PHE A 17 15.18 -0.15 0.11
CA PHE A 17 14.39 -1.36 0.40
C PHE A 17 13.70 -1.90 -0.85
N ALA A 18 13.07 -1.02 -1.64
CA ALA A 18 12.42 -1.40 -2.89
C ALA A 18 13.43 -1.96 -3.92
N VAL A 19 14.64 -1.43 -3.95
CA VAL A 19 15.74 -1.93 -4.82
C VAL A 19 16.27 -3.27 -4.32
N ALA A 20 16.27 -3.52 -3.00
CA ALA A 20 16.78 -4.76 -2.41
C ALA A 20 15.87 -5.98 -2.66
N MET A 21 14.57 -5.77 -2.92
CA MET A 21 13.65 -6.86 -3.25
C MET A 21 13.86 -7.34 -4.68
N THR A 22 14.02 -8.65 -4.85
CA THR A 22 14.01 -9.26 -6.19
C THR A 22 12.62 -9.13 -6.82
N ARG A 23 12.55 -9.22 -8.15
CA ARG A 23 11.28 -9.21 -8.88
C ARG A 23 10.31 -10.30 -8.40
N ALA A 24 10.84 -11.48 -8.06
CA ALA A 24 10.04 -12.61 -7.57
C ALA A 24 9.46 -12.33 -6.18
N GLU A 25 10.25 -11.78 -5.26
CA GLU A 25 9.80 -11.39 -3.92
C GLU A 25 8.75 -10.29 -3.99
N ARG A 26 8.96 -9.28 -4.83
CA ARG A 26 7.98 -8.21 -5.07
C ARG A 26 6.66 -8.77 -5.60
N GLN A 27 6.70 -9.68 -6.57
CA GLN A 27 5.49 -10.31 -7.11
C GLN A 27 4.78 -11.16 -6.07
N SER A 28 5.52 -11.93 -5.26
CA SER A 28 4.96 -12.71 -4.16
C SER A 28 4.28 -11.82 -3.12
N PHE A 29 4.90 -10.71 -2.76
CA PHE A 29 4.34 -9.71 -1.85
C PHE A 29 3.05 -9.11 -2.40
N LEU A 30 3.04 -8.68 -3.66
CA LEU A 30 1.85 -8.14 -4.32
C LEU A 30 0.71 -9.17 -4.37
N ASN A 31 1.00 -10.42 -4.66
CA ASN A 31 0.01 -11.50 -4.67
C ASN A 31 -0.60 -11.69 -3.26
N SER A 32 0.20 -11.64 -2.21
CA SER A 32 -0.31 -11.77 -0.83
C SER A 32 -1.23 -10.61 -0.46
N ILE A 33 -0.88 -9.37 -0.83
CA ILE A 33 -1.74 -8.22 -0.59
C ILE A 33 -3.05 -8.31 -1.37
N SER A 34 -3.01 -8.77 -2.62
CA SER A 34 -4.23 -8.91 -3.43
C SER A 34 -5.22 -9.92 -2.84
N GLN A 35 -4.70 -10.93 -2.14
CA GLN A 35 -5.50 -11.96 -1.47
C GLN A 35 -6.02 -11.48 -0.11
N ASP A 36 -5.20 -10.82 0.68
CA ASP A 36 -5.56 -10.33 2.02
C ASP A 36 -4.82 -9.03 2.41
N HIS A 37 -5.32 -7.91 1.92
CA HIS A 37 -4.80 -6.59 2.29
C HIS A 37 -5.01 -6.26 3.78
N ARG A 38 -6.01 -6.88 4.45
CA ARG A 38 -6.26 -6.66 5.88
C ARG A 38 -5.16 -7.28 6.74
N ALA A 39 -4.68 -8.47 6.37
CA ALA A 39 -3.55 -9.10 7.05
C ALA A 39 -2.31 -8.20 7.01
N TYR A 40 -2.06 -7.53 5.87
CA TYR A 40 -0.96 -6.58 5.74
C TYR A 40 -1.12 -5.39 6.69
N TYR A 41 -2.31 -4.78 6.77
CA TYR A 41 -2.58 -3.68 7.72
C TYR A 41 -2.46 -4.13 9.17
N THR A 42 -2.92 -5.33 9.50
CA THR A 42 -2.74 -5.91 10.84
C THR A 42 -1.26 -6.04 11.16
N MET A 43 -0.46 -6.57 10.25
CA MET A 43 0.99 -6.68 10.41
C MET A 43 1.64 -5.30 10.58
N LEU A 44 1.28 -4.30 9.78
CA LEU A 44 1.79 -2.93 9.93
C LEU A 44 1.42 -2.33 11.29
N GLY A 45 0.22 -2.62 11.80
CA GLY A 45 -0.23 -2.16 13.10
C GLY A 45 0.56 -2.75 14.28
N THR A 46 1.31 -3.85 14.07
CA THR A 46 2.20 -4.43 15.08
C THR A 46 3.62 -3.86 15.06
N VAL A 47 3.92 -2.96 14.12
CA VAL A 47 5.25 -2.32 14.05
C VAL A 47 5.44 -1.42 15.26
N ASP A 48 6.34 -1.84 16.13
CA ASP A 48 6.74 -1.12 17.35
C ASP A 48 8.25 -0.85 17.32
N ALA A 49 8.60 0.42 17.12
CA ALA A 49 10.00 0.82 17.06
C ALA A 49 10.73 0.66 18.41
N GLU A 50 10.01 0.64 19.53
CA GLU A 50 10.62 0.47 20.85
C GLU A 50 10.99 -0.99 21.11
N SER A 51 10.22 -1.95 20.59
CA SER A 51 10.49 -3.38 20.73
C SER A 51 11.50 -3.89 19.71
N SER A 52 11.91 -3.06 18.73
CA SER A 52 12.83 -3.49 17.67
C SER A 52 14.19 -3.92 18.21
N GLU A 53 14.73 -4.99 17.62
CA GLU A 53 16.04 -5.51 17.97
C GLU A 53 17.17 -4.78 17.22
N CYS A 54 18.30 -4.67 17.86
CA CYS A 54 19.51 -4.10 17.30
C CYS A 54 20.59 -5.18 17.19
N SER A 55 21.33 -5.21 16.08
CA SER A 55 22.41 -6.19 15.86
C SER A 55 23.51 -6.12 16.94
N ARG A 56 23.67 -4.96 17.56
CA ARG A 56 24.59 -4.73 18.67
C ARG A 56 23.83 -4.17 19.87
N PRO A 57 23.76 -4.91 21.00
CA PRO A 57 23.02 -4.46 22.17
C PRO A 57 23.51 -3.11 22.72
N SER A 58 24.80 -2.79 22.62
CA SER A 58 25.38 -1.50 23.02
C SER A 58 24.80 -0.34 22.24
N ASP A 59 24.50 -0.53 20.97
CA ASP A 59 23.99 0.51 20.09
C ASP A 59 22.50 0.78 20.36
N ARG A 60 21.77 -0.24 20.84
CA ARG A 60 20.37 -0.15 21.16
C ARG A 60 20.07 0.98 22.14
N GLU A 61 20.79 1.03 23.27
CA GLU A 61 20.53 2.05 24.30
C GLU A 61 20.84 3.47 23.77
N CYS A 62 21.92 3.61 22.98
CA CYS A 62 22.26 4.89 22.36
C CYS A 62 21.17 5.33 21.37
N ILE A 63 20.70 4.44 20.51
CA ILE A 63 19.64 4.70 19.53
C ILE A 63 18.33 5.02 20.25
N HIS A 64 17.94 4.21 21.25
CA HIS A 64 16.73 4.42 22.02
C HIS A 64 16.76 5.75 22.76
N SER A 65 17.87 6.12 23.37
CA SER A 65 18.02 7.41 24.04
C SER A 65 17.87 8.57 23.05
N SER A 66 18.49 8.45 21.87
CA SER A 66 18.36 9.46 20.82
C SER A 66 16.91 9.61 20.33
N ILE A 67 16.18 8.50 20.15
CA ILE A 67 14.76 8.53 19.75
C ILE A 67 13.89 9.16 20.83
N ARG A 68 14.07 8.77 22.13
CA ARG A 68 13.30 9.34 23.24
C ARG A 68 13.53 10.84 23.37
N ASN A 69 14.75 11.31 23.15
CA ASN A 69 15.12 12.72 23.29
C ASN A 69 14.77 13.56 22.04
N SER A 70 14.31 12.94 20.96
CA SER A 70 13.94 13.63 19.70
C SER A 70 12.44 13.52 19.42
N VAL A 71 12.04 12.54 18.61
CA VAL A 71 10.67 12.39 18.13
C VAL A 71 9.79 11.49 19.00
N GLY A 72 10.40 10.65 19.81
CA GLY A 72 9.73 9.61 20.60
C GLY A 72 9.29 8.41 19.77
N PHE A 73 9.13 7.25 20.42
CA PHE A 73 8.83 5.98 19.75
C PHE A 73 7.45 5.97 19.07
N VAL A 74 6.43 6.57 19.70
CA VAL A 74 5.07 6.64 19.13
C VAL A 74 5.07 7.39 17.80
N THR A 75 5.78 8.51 17.74
CA THR A 75 5.89 9.29 16.51
C THR A 75 6.68 8.54 15.45
N LEU A 76 7.78 7.90 15.85
CA LEU A 76 8.60 7.09 14.95
C LEU A 76 7.80 5.92 14.37
N SER A 77 7.10 5.13 15.19
CA SER A 77 6.24 4.02 14.74
C SER A 77 5.18 4.49 13.75
N ARG A 78 4.55 5.65 14.02
CA ARG A 78 3.57 6.25 13.09
C ARG A 78 4.22 6.67 11.77
N MET A 79 5.43 7.21 11.80
CA MET A 79 6.17 7.58 10.58
C MET A 79 6.51 6.33 9.76
N VAL A 80 7.01 5.27 10.40
CA VAL A 80 7.30 3.99 9.74
C VAL A 80 6.04 3.41 9.10
N PHE A 81 4.94 3.38 9.84
CA PHE A 81 3.65 2.94 9.32
C PHE A 81 3.25 3.73 8.05
N GLY A 82 3.30 5.06 8.10
CA GLY A 82 2.93 5.90 6.95
C GLY A 82 3.83 5.69 5.73
N VAL A 83 5.13 5.47 5.93
CA VAL A 83 6.07 5.17 4.83
C VAL A 83 5.76 3.81 4.20
N MET A 84 5.53 2.78 5.00
CA MET A 84 5.19 1.44 4.50
C MET A 84 3.84 1.42 3.78
N GLU A 85 2.87 2.15 4.30
CA GLU A 85 1.56 2.32 3.67
C GLU A 85 1.66 3.03 2.30
N ALA A 86 2.40 4.13 2.24
CA ALA A 86 2.63 4.86 0.98
C ALA A 86 3.37 4.00 -0.05
N TRP A 87 4.36 3.24 0.39
CA TRP A 87 5.09 2.30 -0.47
C TRP A 87 4.16 1.22 -1.03
N MET A 88 3.32 0.60 -0.20
CA MET A 88 2.35 -0.40 -0.63
C MET A 88 1.38 0.15 -1.70
N VAL A 89 0.85 1.36 -1.49
CA VAL A 89 -0.02 2.02 -2.48
C VAL A 89 0.72 2.22 -3.80
N GLY A 90 1.97 2.68 -3.75
CA GLY A 90 2.81 2.87 -4.94
C GLY A 90 3.05 1.56 -5.71
N GLU A 91 3.29 0.44 -4.99
CA GLU A 91 3.46 -0.87 -5.59
C GLU A 91 2.20 -1.37 -6.31
N MET A 92 1.02 -1.17 -5.72
CA MET A 92 -0.26 -1.53 -6.35
C MET A 92 -0.53 -0.69 -7.60
N GLN A 93 -0.24 0.61 -7.56
CA GLN A 93 -0.36 1.50 -8.72
C GLN A 93 0.57 1.06 -9.86
N ALA A 94 1.81 0.74 -9.53
CA ALA A 94 2.78 0.25 -10.50
C ALA A 94 2.35 -1.10 -11.11
N ALA A 95 1.80 -2.01 -10.31
CA ALA A 95 1.28 -3.28 -10.78
C ALA A 95 0.08 -3.10 -11.74
N ALA A 96 -0.85 -2.19 -11.41
CA ALA A 96 -1.98 -1.87 -12.29
C ALA A 96 -1.51 -1.28 -13.62
N ALA A 97 -0.55 -0.36 -13.58
CA ALA A 97 0.02 0.27 -14.78
C ALA A 97 0.78 -0.73 -15.67
N ASP A 98 1.56 -1.61 -15.05
CA ASP A 98 2.30 -2.66 -15.78
C ASP A 98 1.35 -3.61 -16.52
N ARG A 99 0.27 -4.05 -15.88
CA ARG A 99 -0.77 -4.87 -16.51
C ARG A 99 -1.41 -4.16 -17.71
N LEU A 100 -1.75 -2.90 -17.53
CA LEU A 100 -2.35 -2.10 -18.59
C LEU A 100 -1.40 -1.93 -19.79
N ALA A 101 -0.11 -1.68 -19.53
CA ALA A 101 0.92 -1.55 -20.58
C ALA A 101 1.10 -2.83 -21.40
N HIS A 102 0.82 -4.00 -20.81
CA HIS A 102 0.85 -5.29 -21.50
C HIS A 102 -0.51 -5.71 -22.09
N GLY A 103 -1.50 -4.81 -22.12
CA GLY A 103 -2.83 -5.08 -22.67
C GLY A 103 -3.74 -5.92 -21.77
N ASP A 104 -3.33 -6.19 -20.53
CA ASP A 104 -4.14 -6.91 -19.54
C ASP A 104 -5.05 -5.92 -18.76
N GLU A 105 -6.08 -5.40 -19.45
CA GLU A 105 -7.05 -4.48 -18.84
C GLU A 105 -7.75 -5.11 -17.62
N ARG A 106 -8.06 -6.41 -17.69
CA ARG A 106 -8.71 -7.12 -16.59
C ARG A 106 -7.83 -7.21 -15.34
N GLY A 107 -6.56 -7.54 -15.52
CA GLY A 107 -5.57 -7.57 -14.43
C GLY A 107 -5.33 -6.19 -13.84
N SER A 108 -5.26 -5.14 -14.67
CA SER A 108 -5.17 -3.76 -14.23
C SER A 108 -6.39 -3.35 -13.40
N MET A 109 -7.60 -3.67 -13.86
CA MET A 109 -8.86 -3.41 -13.15
C MET A 109 -8.88 -4.11 -11.77
N GLN A 110 -8.44 -5.36 -11.68
CA GLN A 110 -8.38 -6.08 -10.40
C GLN A 110 -7.50 -5.34 -9.39
N TRP A 111 -6.32 -4.86 -9.82
CA TRP A 111 -5.44 -4.06 -8.97
C TRP A 111 -6.07 -2.74 -8.54
N ASN A 112 -6.77 -2.07 -9.44
CA ASN A 112 -7.49 -0.83 -9.11
C ASN A 112 -8.61 -1.08 -8.09
N CYS A 113 -9.30 -2.21 -8.14
CA CYS A 113 -10.29 -2.59 -7.11
C CYS A 113 -9.63 -2.83 -5.74
N VAL A 114 -8.50 -3.54 -5.68
CA VAL A 114 -7.76 -3.74 -4.43
C VAL A 114 -7.29 -2.40 -3.88
N LEU A 115 -6.71 -1.55 -4.72
CA LEU A 115 -6.26 -0.21 -4.35
C LEU A 115 -7.41 0.67 -3.84
N ALA A 116 -8.58 0.62 -4.47
CA ALA A 116 -9.75 1.36 -4.02
C ALA A 116 -10.20 0.93 -2.61
N ASN A 117 -10.11 -0.36 -2.29
CA ASN A 117 -10.40 -0.86 -0.94
C ASN A 117 -9.40 -0.32 0.09
N VAL A 118 -8.11 -0.34 -0.25
CA VAL A 118 -7.03 0.22 0.58
C VAL A 118 -7.24 1.71 0.83
N LEU A 119 -7.47 2.49 -0.22
CA LEU A 119 -7.72 3.93 -0.11
C LEU A 119 -8.97 4.25 0.71
N SER A 120 -10.02 3.43 0.59
CA SER A 120 -11.23 3.57 1.42
C SER A 120 -10.93 3.36 2.90
N GLN A 121 -10.06 2.40 3.25
CA GLN A 121 -9.63 2.18 4.65
C GLN A 121 -8.80 3.34 5.19
N GLN A 122 -8.04 4.02 4.34
CA GLN A 122 -7.31 5.24 4.66
C GLN A 122 -8.20 6.49 4.79
N GLY A 123 -9.52 6.36 4.54
CA GLY A 123 -10.44 7.51 4.49
C GLY A 123 -10.34 8.35 3.21
N ARG A 124 -9.56 7.90 2.23
CA ARG A 124 -9.38 8.56 0.92
C ARG A 124 -10.50 8.18 -0.05
N TYR A 125 -11.73 8.46 0.35
CA TYR A 125 -12.93 8.01 -0.36
C TYR A 125 -13.05 8.57 -1.77
N ALA A 126 -12.64 9.82 -2.00
CA ALA A 126 -12.69 10.43 -3.32
C ALA A 126 -11.78 9.70 -4.32
N ASP A 127 -10.54 9.38 -3.91
CA ASP A 127 -9.59 8.65 -4.73
C ASP A 127 -10.09 7.21 -5.02
N ALA A 128 -10.65 6.57 -3.99
CA ALA A 128 -11.24 5.23 -4.12
C ALA A 128 -12.43 5.22 -5.09
N LEU A 129 -13.27 6.25 -5.07
CA LEU A 129 -14.43 6.38 -5.96
C LEU A 129 -13.99 6.44 -7.42
N VAL A 130 -13.00 7.27 -7.74
CA VAL A 130 -12.45 7.38 -9.11
C VAL A 130 -12.00 6.02 -9.65
N LEU A 131 -11.30 5.21 -8.82
CA LEU A 131 -10.85 3.88 -9.22
C LEU A 131 -12.02 2.90 -9.43
N ARG A 132 -13.06 2.98 -8.59
CA ARG A 132 -14.25 2.15 -8.72
C ARG A 132 -15.07 2.50 -9.97
N GLU A 133 -15.22 3.79 -10.27
CA GLU A 133 -15.88 4.25 -11.49
C GLU A 133 -15.13 3.77 -12.74
N HIS A 134 -13.80 3.87 -12.74
CA HIS A 134 -12.99 3.34 -13.83
C HIS A 134 -13.13 1.82 -13.97
N ALA A 135 -13.11 1.08 -12.84
CA ALA A 135 -13.32 -0.36 -12.86
C ALA A 135 -14.70 -0.73 -13.43
N LEU A 136 -15.76 0.00 -13.05
CA LEU A 136 -17.12 -0.21 -13.57
C LEU A 136 -17.18 0.02 -15.09
N GLN A 137 -16.57 1.10 -15.59
CA GLN A 137 -16.49 1.36 -17.02
C GLN A 137 -15.74 0.25 -17.79
N CYS A 138 -14.68 -0.32 -17.20
CA CYS A 138 -13.98 -1.47 -17.78
C CYS A 138 -14.88 -2.72 -17.81
N ILE A 139 -15.60 -2.99 -16.72
CA ILE A 139 -16.55 -4.12 -16.65
C ILE A 139 -17.63 -3.98 -17.73
N GLN A 140 -18.23 -2.80 -17.87
CA GLN A 140 -19.28 -2.53 -18.87
C GLN A 140 -18.79 -2.72 -20.32
N ARG A 141 -17.50 -2.45 -20.58
CA ARG A 141 -16.89 -2.69 -21.92
C ARG A 141 -16.55 -4.16 -22.17
N LEU A 142 -16.15 -4.87 -21.13
CA LEU A 142 -15.64 -6.25 -21.25
C LEU A 142 -16.73 -7.31 -21.14
N LEU A 143 -17.86 -6.99 -20.55
CA LEU A 143 -18.97 -7.91 -20.39
C LEU A 143 -20.10 -7.63 -21.41
N PRO A 144 -20.76 -8.67 -21.95
CA PRO A 144 -21.98 -8.49 -22.75
C PRO A 144 -23.06 -7.76 -21.95
N GLU A 145 -23.91 -7.01 -22.63
CA GLU A 145 -25.01 -6.22 -22.02
C GLU A 145 -25.95 -7.06 -21.12
N ASP A 146 -26.07 -8.35 -21.38
CA ASP A 146 -26.93 -9.29 -20.62
C ASP A 146 -26.17 -10.02 -19.49
N HIS A 147 -24.94 -9.64 -19.14
CA HIS A 147 -24.20 -10.34 -18.10
C HIS A 147 -24.78 -10.04 -16.71
N PRO A 148 -25.05 -11.07 -15.84
CA PRO A 148 -25.70 -10.89 -14.55
C PRO A 148 -24.94 -9.99 -13.56
N ASP A 149 -23.62 -9.79 -13.76
CA ASP A 149 -22.80 -8.88 -12.94
C ASP A 149 -22.97 -7.39 -13.31
N ILE A 150 -23.61 -7.09 -14.45
CA ILE A 150 -24.06 -5.74 -14.78
C ILE A 150 -25.44 -5.59 -14.13
N GLY A 151 -25.42 -5.24 -12.86
CA GLY A 151 -26.54 -5.24 -11.93
C GLY A 151 -27.92 -4.88 -12.49
N ASP A 152 -28.92 -5.58 -11.98
CA ASP A 152 -30.37 -5.46 -12.20
C ASP A 152 -30.99 -4.05 -11.94
N ASP A 153 -30.18 -3.00 -11.90
CA ASP A 153 -30.61 -1.62 -11.58
C ASP A 153 -31.53 -1.00 -12.66
N ASN A 154 -31.71 -1.66 -13.79
CA ASN A 154 -32.53 -1.15 -14.89
C ASN A 154 -33.93 -1.82 -15.03
N ARG A 155 -34.33 -2.71 -14.12
CA ARG A 155 -35.67 -3.40 -14.21
C ARG A 155 -36.76 -2.75 -13.38
N GLN A 156 -36.54 -1.55 -12.82
CA GLN A 156 -37.60 -0.80 -12.14
C GLN A 156 -37.77 0.61 -12.78
N ARG A 157 -38.19 0.64 -14.05
CA ARG A 157 -38.88 1.78 -14.62
C ARG A 157 -40.03 1.34 -15.52
#